data_5f37e2c240d18afd793febf1028a111b
#
_entry.id   5f37e2c240d18afd793febf1028a111b
#
_cell.length_a   1.000
_cell.length_b   1.000
_cell.length_c   1.000
_cell.angle_alpha   90.00
_cell.angle_beta   90.00
_cell.angle_gamma   90.00
#
_symmetry.space_group_name_H-M   'P 1'
#
loop_
_entity.id
_entity.type
_entity.pdbx_description
1 polymer ?
#
loop_
_entity_poly.entity_id
_entity_poly.type
_entity_poly.pdbx_seq_one_letter_code
_entity_poly.pdbx_strand_id
1 'polypeptide(L)'
;VSGQEPPKAIAAAMKAADVVIVPTAQSLTHTNARIEAAKAGTRVATMPGITKEMFSRGAMTADYNEVEKLTAKVTEMLTRASRARIEKDGYVLNINISGRNGVPSPGVYREAGKCGNLPSGEAYIAPLEDGSDGEMIIDGSMVGIGKLESPLHMTISGGKLRSVTGEKSENLDILLKNEINGTVCELGIGTNEAAILNGIILEDEKVYGTVHIAFGTNTSFGGTNKAECH
;
A
#
# COMPACT_ATOMS: atom_id res chain seq x y z
N VAL A 1 13.20 13.39 1.52
CA VAL A 1 11.99 12.80 2.09
C VAL A 1 11.26 11.99 1.03
N SER A 2 10.41 11.04 1.45
CA SER A 2 9.56 10.27 0.52
C SER A 2 8.62 11.21 -0.24
N GLY A 3 8.41 10.94 -1.54
CA GLY A 3 7.60 11.79 -2.43
C GLY A 3 8.32 13.04 -2.96
N GLN A 4 9.55 13.29 -2.53
CA GLN A 4 10.34 14.40 -3.07
C GLN A 4 10.74 14.13 -4.52
N GLU A 5 10.51 15.12 -5.39
CA GLU A 5 10.92 15.02 -6.79
C GLU A 5 12.45 14.89 -6.93
N PRO A 6 12.92 13.97 -7.79
CA PRO A 6 14.35 13.87 -8.08
C PRO A 6 14.86 15.09 -8.86
N PRO A 7 16.18 15.33 -8.89
CA PRO A 7 16.76 16.36 -9.75
C PRO A 7 16.29 16.24 -11.19
N LYS A 8 16.14 17.38 -11.88
CA LYS A 8 15.65 17.44 -13.28
C LYS A 8 16.43 16.52 -14.24
N ALA A 9 17.74 16.38 -14.04
CA ALA A 9 18.57 15.49 -14.86
C ALA A 9 18.18 14.02 -14.67
N ILE A 10 17.89 13.60 -13.41
CA ILE A 10 17.42 12.25 -13.12
C ILE A 10 16.02 12.03 -13.71
N ALA A 11 15.10 12.96 -13.54
CA ALA A 11 13.76 12.88 -14.13
C ALA A 11 13.82 12.75 -15.67
N ALA A 12 14.72 13.49 -16.33
CA ALA A 12 14.94 13.39 -17.77
C ALA A 12 15.52 12.03 -18.18
N ALA A 13 16.48 11.52 -17.43
CA ALA A 13 17.06 10.18 -17.66
C ALA A 13 16.01 9.08 -17.47
N MET A 14 15.19 9.16 -16.43
CA MET A 14 14.08 8.21 -16.21
C MET A 14 13.12 8.17 -17.42
N LYS A 15 12.80 9.33 -17.96
CA LYS A 15 11.89 9.45 -19.11
C LYS A 15 12.47 8.93 -20.43
N ALA A 16 13.80 8.92 -20.57
CA ALA A 16 14.51 8.49 -21.77
C ALA A 16 14.94 7.01 -21.75
N ALA A 17 14.74 6.31 -20.65
CA ALA A 17 15.13 4.92 -20.50
C ALA A 17 14.01 3.97 -20.89
N ASP A 18 14.35 2.73 -21.30
CA ASP A 18 13.35 1.64 -21.50
C ASP A 18 12.87 1.06 -20.17
N VAL A 19 13.77 0.98 -19.18
CA VAL A 19 13.52 0.43 -17.86
C VAL A 19 14.24 1.25 -16.80
N VAL A 20 13.54 1.55 -15.72
CA VAL A 20 14.11 2.21 -14.54
C VAL A 20 13.80 1.39 -13.29
N ILE A 21 14.83 1.03 -12.54
CA ILE A 21 14.74 0.38 -11.23
C ILE A 21 15.26 1.37 -10.19
N VAL A 22 14.46 1.60 -9.14
CA VAL A 22 14.70 2.68 -8.16
C VAL A 22 14.83 2.11 -6.74
N PRO A 23 15.98 1.48 -6.39
CA PRO A 23 16.24 0.99 -5.03
C PRO A 23 16.73 2.16 -4.16
N THR A 24 15.81 2.90 -3.56
CA THR A 24 16.11 4.09 -2.77
C THR A 24 15.56 3.98 -1.35
N ALA A 25 16.21 4.60 -0.38
CA ALA A 25 15.70 4.66 0.99
C ALA A 25 14.37 5.43 1.07
N GLN A 26 14.24 6.50 0.27
CA GLN A 26 13.04 7.33 0.21
C GLN A 26 12.22 6.99 -1.05
N SER A 27 10.90 6.97 -0.91
CA SER A 27 10.01 6.59 -2.00
C SER A 27 9.96 7.64 -3.12
N LEU A 28 10.11 7.20 -4.38
CA LEU A 28 9.77 7.98 -5.58
C LEU A 28 8.45 7.51 -6.21
N THR A 29 7.71 6.62 -5.58
CA THR A 29 6.51 5.96 -6.13
C THR A 29 5.45 6.97 -6.58
N HIS A 30 5.25 8.05 -5.83
CA HIS A 30 4.20 9.05 -6.12
C HIS A 30 4.74 10.36 -6.71
N THR A 31 5.99 10.36 -7.24
CA THR A 31 6.57 11.54 -7.88
C THR A 31 6.06 11.75 -9.31
N ASN A 32 6.01 13.01 -9.74
CA ASN A 32 5.71 13.36 -11.13
C ASN A 32 6.76 12.78 -12.08
N ALA A 33 8.03 12.74 -11.67
CA ALA A 33 9.11 12.15 -12.48
C ALA A 33 8.80 10.69 -12.85
N ARG A 34 8.34 9.87 -11.90
CA ARG A 34 7.93 8.48 -12.16
C ARG A 34 6.70 8.42 -13.07
N ILE A 35 5.69 9.26 -12.82
CA ILE A 35 4.46 9.31 -13.61
C ILE A 35 4.77 9.68 -15.07
N GLU A 36 5.56 10.72 -15.29
CA GLU A 36 5.93 11.19 -16.64
C GLU A 36 6.84 10.20 -17.38
N ALA A 37 7.73 9.51 -16.67
CA ALA A 37 8.53 8.43 -17.24
C ALA A 37 7.62 7.28 -17.74
N ALA A 38 6.67 6.85 -16.93
CA ALA A 38 5.72 5.81 -17.31
C ALA A 38 4.85 6.25 -18.51
N LYS A 39 4.35 7.48 -18.54
CA LYS A 39 3.60 8.03 -19.69
C LYS A 39 4.44 8.06 -20.97
N ALA A 40 5.76 8.24 -20.86
CA ALA A 40 6.67 8.19 -22.00
C ALA A 40 6.98 6.77 -22.49
N GLY A 41 6.50 5.74 -21.79
CA GLY A 41 6.70 4.34 -22.14
C GLY A 41 7.74 3.61 -21.28
N THR A 42 8.45 4.30 -20.40
CA THR A 42 9.42 3.68 -19.49
C THR A 42 8.73 2.72 -18.53
N ARG A 43 9.25 1.50 -18.37
CA ARG A 43 8.84 0.57 -17.32
C ARG A 43 9.56 0.94 -16.03
N VAL A 44 8.81 1.22 -14.95
CA VAL A 44 9.42 1.72 -13.71
C VAL A 44 9.08 0.83 -12.54
N ALA A 45 10.10 0.30 -11.86
CA ALA A 45 9.96 -0.39 -10.59
C ALA A 45 10.59 0.45 -9.46
N THR A 46 9.78 0.92 -8.54
CA THR A 46 10.26 1.60 -7.33
C THR A 46 10.40 0.60 -6.18
N MET A 47 11.46 0.73 -5.41
CA MET A 47 11.83 -0.21 -4.35
C MET A 47 12.22 0.54 -3.07
N PRO A 48 11.29 1.32 -2.47
CA PRO A 48 11.59 2.14 -1.30
C PRO A 48 11.93 1.30 -0.08
N GLY A 49 13.07 1.57 0.53
CA GLY A 49 13.53 0.85 1.72
C GLY A 49 13.99 -0.59 1.48
N ILE A 50 14.12 -1.04 0.23
CA ILE A 50 14.59 -2.39 -0.08
C ILE A 50 15.95 -2.67 0.53
N THR A 51 16.14 -3.87 1.06
CA THR A 51 17.41 -4.34 1.62
C THR A 51 18.08 -5.37 0.73
N LYS A 52 19.39 -5.58 0.93
CA LYS A 52 20.12 -6.64 0.21
C LYS A 52 19.52 -8.03 0.46
N GLU A 53 19.02 -8.26 1.64
CA GLU A 53 18.41 -9.51 2.06
C GLU A 53 17.16 -9.84 1.25
N MET A 54 16.30 -8.85 0.98
CA MET A 54 15.09 -9.00 0.20
C MET A 54 15.35 -9.43 -1.26
N PHE A 55 16.55 -9.23 -1.81
CA PHE A 55 16.92 -9.76 -3.13
C PHE A 55 17.19 -11.25 -3.14
N SER A 56 17.49 -11.85 -2.00
CA SER A 56 17.89 -13.26 -1.89
C SER A 56 16.84 -14.14 -1.22
N ARG A 57 15.88 -13.54 -0.53
CA ARG A 57 14.75 -14.23 0.14
C ARG A 57 13.54 -13.31 0.23
N GLY A 58 12.39 -13.87 0.56
CA GLY A 58 11.16 -13.13 0.69
C GLY A 58 10.51 -12.82 -0.66
N ALA A 59 9.74 -11.76 -0.70
CA ALA A 59 8.82 -11.45 -1.80
C ALA A 59 9.48 -11.35 -3.19
N MET A 60 10.76 -10.96 -3.28
CA MET A 60 11.49 -10.90 -4.56
C MET A 60 11.73 -12.28 -5.18
N THR A 61 11.70 -13.35 -4.39
CA THR A 61 12.00 -14.72 -4.85
C THR A 61 10.75 -15.51 -5.27
N ALA A 62 9.58 -14.89 -5.19
CA ALA A 62 8.32 -15.53 -5.57
C ALA A 62 8.25 -15.88 -7.06
N ASP A 63 7.42 -16.86 -7.41
CA ASP A 63 6.96 -17.03 -8.79
C ASP A 63 5.94 -15.94 -9.15
N TYR A 64 6.39 -14.91 -9.82
CA TYR A 64 5.54 -13.77 -10.17
C TYR A 64 4.43 -14.10 -11.18
N ASN A 65 4.46 -15.27 -11.84
CA ASN A 65 3.32 -15.72 -12.64
C ASN A 65 2.19 -16.20 -11.73
N GLU A 66 2.50 -16.88 -10.63
CA GLU A 66 1.50 -17.29 -9.63
C GLU A 66 0.99 -16.10 -8.83
N VAL A 67 1.88 -15.17 -8.44
CA VAL A 67 1.49 -13.91 -7.81
C VAL A 67 0.52 -13.12 -8.68
N GLU A 68 0.79 -13.01 -9.99
CA GLU A 68 -0.07 -12.31 -10.95
C GLU A 68 -1.48 -12.92 -11.01
N LYS A 69 -1.56 -14.26 -11.10
CA LYS A 69 -2.84 -14.97 -11.12
C LYS A 69 -3.65 -14.77 -9.85
N LEU A 70 -3.01 -14.90 -8.70
CA LEU A 70 -3.68 -14.72 -7.41
C LEU A 70 -4.11 -13.27 -7.20
N THR A 71 -3.24 -12.32 -7.52
CA THR A 71 -3.56 -10.89 -7.45
C THR A 71 -4.76 -10.55 -8.33
N ALA A 72 -4.82 -11.06 -9.57
CA ALA A 72 -5.95 -10.83 -10.46
C ALA A 72 -7.26 -11.37 -9.87
N LYS A 73 -7.24 -12.58 -9.30
CA LYS A 73 -8.40 -13.18 -8.64
C LYS A 73 -8.90 -12.34 -7.45
N VAL A 74 -7.99 -11.91 -6.58
CA VAL A 74 -8.37 -11.08 -5.43
C VAL A 74 -8.88 -9.71 -5.88
N THR A 75 -8.27 -9.11 -6.90
CA THR A 75 -8.74 -7.84 -7.50
C THR A 75 -10.16 -7.94 -8.03
N GLU A 76 -10.49 -9.05 -8.71
CA GLU A 76 -11.84 -9.31 -9.21
C GLU A 76 -12.85 -9.45 -8.07
N MET A 77 -12.48 -10.15 -7.00
CA MET A 77 -13.31 -10.28 -5.79
C MET A 77 -13.59 -8.92 -5.16
N LEU A 78 -12.57 -8.09 -4.96
CA LEU A 78 -12.70 -6.74 -4.42
C LEU A 78 -13.62 -5.87 -5.30
N THR A 79 -13.45 -5.93 -6.64
CA THR A 79 -14.24 -5.15 -7.59
C THR A 79 -15.74 -5.51 -7.56
N ARG A 80 -16.05 -6.79 -7.33
CA ARG A 80 -17.45 -7.28 -7.28
C ARG A 80 -18.11 -7.09 -5.93
N ALA A 81 -17.33 -6.93 -4.88
CA ALA A 81 -17.84 -6.81 -3.53
C ALA A 81 -18.39 -5.40 -3.26
N SER A 82 -19.43 -5.31 -2.44
CA SER A 82 -19.93 -4.03 -1.91
C SER A 82 -19.39 -3.74 -0.50
N ARG A 83 -18.94 -4.78 0.21
CA ARG A 83 -18.46 -4.68 1.59
C ARG A 83 -17.33 -5.66 1.84
N ALA A 84 -16.39 -5.22 2.67
CA ALA A 84 -15.41 -6.09 3.31
C ALA A 84 -15.63 -6.07 4.83
N ARG A 85 -15.33 -7.19 5.47
CA ARG A 85 -15.37 -7.32 6.94
C ARG A 85 -14.07 -7.97 7.38
N ILE A 86 -13.34 -7.24 8.22
CA ILE A 86 -12.14 -7.75 8.87
C ILE A 86 -12.53 -8.16 10.28
N GLU A 87 -12.17 -9.37 10.66
CA GLU A 87 -12.43 -9.88 12.00
C GLU A 87 -11.18 -10.54 12.56
N LYS A 88 -10.78 -10.13 13.76
CA LYS A 88 -9.66 -10.69 14.49
C LYS A 88 -9.85 -10.50 15.99
N ASP A 89 -9.68 -11.58 16.77
CA ASP A 89 -9.71 -11.58 18.24
C ASP A 89 -10.98 -10.93 18.84
N GLY A 90 -12.13 -11.06 18.14
CA GLY A 90 -13.41 -10.49 18.55
C GLY A 90 -13.63 -9.03 18.11
N TYR A 91 -12.63 -8.36 17.56
CA TYR A 91 -12.76 -7.04 16.98
C TYR A 91 -13.22 -7.13 15.52
N VAL A 92 -14.07 -6.22 15.10
CA VAL A 92 -14.69 -6.22 13.77
C VAL A 92 -14.63 -4.83 13.15
N LEU A 93 -14.05 -4.74 11.97
CA LEU A 93 -14.12 -3.56 11.12
C LEU A 93 -14.94 -3.88 9.86
N ASN A 94 -16.00 -3.11 9.62
CA ASN A 94 -16.78 -3.17 8.41
C ASN A 94 -16.39 -2.03 7.48
N ILE A 95 -16.21 -2.33 6.20
CA ILE A 95 -15.69 -1.40 5.20
C ILE A 95 -16.61 -1.43 3.98
N ASN A 96 -17.14 -0.27 3.60
CA ASN A 96 -17.94 -0.12 2.40
C ASN A 96 -17.03 0.18 1.20
N ILE A 97 -17.03 -0.73 0.21
CA ILE A 97 -16.27 -0.61 -1.04
C ILE A 97 -17.17 -0.59 -2.27
N SER A 98 -18.45 -0.30 -2.09
CA SER A 98 -19.45 -0.33 -3.16
C SER A 98 -19.08 0.62 -4.30
N GLY A 99 -19.14 0.13 -5.53
CA GLY A 99 -18.89 0.94 -6.72
C GLY A 99 -17.44 1.35 -6.94
N ARG A 100 -16.52 0.82 -6.13
CA ARG A 100 -15.07 1.01 -6.32
C ARG A 100 -14.49 -0.15 -7.13
N ASN A 101 -13.39 0.10 -7.80
CA ASN A 101 -12.65 -0.94 -8.53
C ASN A 101 -11.42 -1.33 -7.75
N GLY A 102 -11.20 -2.64 -7.63
CA GLY A 102 -9.94 -3.18 -7.12
C GLY A 102 -8.79 -2.85 -8.07
N VAL A 103 -7.62 -2.63 -7.52
CA VAL A 103 -6.39 -2.32 -8.25
C VAL A 103 -5.39 -3.45 -8.04
N PRO A 104 -4.92 -4.10 -9.12
CA PRO A 104 -3.89 -5.13 -9.02
C PRO A 104 -2.50 -4.51 -8.93
N SER A 105 -1.67 -5.02 -8.05
CA SER A 105 -0.24 -4.74 -7.94
C SER A 105 0.55 -6.04 -7.97
N PRO A 106 0.63 -6.72 -9.14
CA PRO A 106 1.25 -8.05 -9.24
C PRO A 106 2.79 -8.01 -9.35
N GLY A 107 3.42 -6.85 -9.52
CA GLY A 107 4.87 -6.74 -9.73
C GLY A 107 5.34 -7.17 -11.13
N VAL A 108 4.45 -7.23 -12.09
CA VAL A 108 4.75 -7.67 -13.46
C VAL A 108 4.63 -6.49 -14.43
N TYR A 109 5.76 -6.02 -14.95
CA TYR A 109 5.86 -4.82 -15.79
C TYR A 109 6.43 -5.15 -17.17
N ARG A 110 5.73 -6.01 -17.95
CA ARG A 110 6.20 -6.47 -19.28
C ARG A 110 5.97 -5.46 -20.37
N GLU A 111 4.92 -4.64 -20.26
CA GLU A 111 4.53 -3.67 -21.29
C GLU A 111 5.11 -2.29 -21.04
N ALA A 112 5.31 -1.52 -22.12
CA ALA A 112 5.76 -0.14 -22.05
C ALA A 112 4.81 0.71 -21.16
N GLY A 113 5.38 1.54 -20.30
CA GLY A 113 4.65 2.42 -19.41
C GLY A 113 4.11 1.75 -18.14
N LYS A 114 4.23 0.43 -17.98
CA LYS A 114 3.85 -0.23 -16.73
C LYS A 114 4.81 0.14 -15.60
N CYS A 115 4.24 0.39 -14.44
CA CYS A 115 5.03 0.82 -13.29
C CYS A 115 4.37 0.42 -11.97
N GLY A 116 5.16 0.32 -10.92
CA GLY A 116 4.73 0.01 -9.56
C GLY A 116 5.91 -0.30 -8.65
N ASN A 117 5.64 -1.00 -7.56
CA ASN A 117 6.67 -1.39 -6.59
C ASN A 117 7.23 -2.79 -6.89
N LEU A 118 8.47 -3.03 -6.49
CA LEU A 118 9.08 -4.34 -6.32
C LEU A 118 9.81 -4.38 -4.98
N PRO A 119 9.68 -5.47 -4.19
CA PRO A 119 8.74 -6.58 -4.40
C PRO A 119 7.29 -6.13 -4.45
N SER A 120 6.43 -6.99 -4.97
CA SER A 120 5.01 -6.74 -5.09
C SER A 120 4.20 -8.02 -4.88
N GLY A 121 2.90 -7.93 -5.01
CA GLY A 121 1.95 -9.01 -4.79
C GLY A 121 0.88 -8.59 -3.79
N GLU A 122 -0.03 -7.74 -4.25
CA GLU A 122 -1.20 -7.30 -3.51
C GLU A 122 -2.33 -6.91 -4.46
N ALA A 123 -3.53 -6.95 -3.94
CA ALA A 123 -4.68 -6.28 -4.54
C ALA A 123 -5.26 -5.30 -3.52
N TYR A 124 -5.55 -4.09 -3.94
CA TYR A 124 -6.08 -3.07 -3.04
C TYR A 124 -7.26 -2.31 -3.65
N ILE A 125 -8.02 -1.63 -2.79
CA ILE A 125 -9.21 -0.88 -3.19
C ILE A 125 -9.38 0.33 -2.28
N ALA A 126 -9.88 1.46 -2.84
CA ALA A 126 -10.26 2.62 -2.06
C ALA A 126 -11.65 2.38 -1.43
N PRO A 127 -11.80 2.37 -0.09
CA PRO A 127 -13.11 2.42 0.53
C PRO A 127 -13.87 3.73 0.23
N LEU A 128 -15.18 3.75 0.46
CA LEU A 128 -15.89 5.01 0.58
C LEU A 128 -15.38 5.75 1.82
N GLU A 129 -15.14 7.04 1.70
CA GLU A 129 -14.41 7.84 2.68
C GLU A 129 -15.10 7.98 4.04
N ASP A 130 -16.41 7.72 4.08
CA ASP A 130 -17.24 7.66 5.28
C ASP A 130 -17.76 6.25 5.60
N GLY A 131 -17.32 5.26 4.83
CA GLY A 131 -17.89 3.92 4.78
C GLY A 131 -17.24 2.87 5.67
N SER A 132 -16.39 3.26 6.63
CA SER A 132 -15.72 2.31 7.52
C SER A 132 -16.12 2.55 8.97
N ASP A 133 -16.59 1.51 9.66
CA ASP A 133 -17.00 1.57 11.08
C ASP A 133 -16.62 0.29 11.82
N GLY A 134 -16.16 0.46 13.05
CA GLY A 134 -15.83 -0.63 13.96
C GLY A 134 -14.47 -0.50 14.61
N GLU A 135 -13.93 -1.63 14.99
CA GLU A 135 -12.66 -1.74 15.69
C GLU A 135 -11.75 -2.77 15.01
N MET A 136 -10.45 -2.54 15.07
CA MET A 136 -9.46 -3.49 14.54
C MET A 136 -8.24 -3.60 15.44
N ILE A 137 -7.61 -4.77 15.39
CA ILE A 137 -6.32 -5.07 15.98
C ILE A 137 -5.28 -5.15 14.85
N ILE A 138 -4.17 -4.44 15.03
CA ILE A 138 -3.00 -4.52 14.16
C ILE A 138 -1.90 -5.25 14.93
N ASP A 139 -1.45 -6.37 14.40
CA ASP A 139 -0.45 -7.23 15.04
C ASP A 139 0.76 -7.53 14.16
N GLY A 140 0.82 -6.96 12.97
CA GLY A 140 1.93 -7.13 12.03
C GLY A 140 2.95 -6.01 12.14
N SER A 141 2.75 -4.97 11.37
CA SER A 141 3.63 -3.81 11.32
C SER A 141 2.84 -2.52 11.10
N MET A 142 3.48 -1.39 11.42
CA MET A 142 2.89 -0.06 11.25
C MET A 142 3.95 0.91 10.72
N VAL A 143 3.55 1.76 9.78
CA VAL A 143 4.40 2.85 9.27
C VAL A 143 4.87 3.73 10.42
N GLY A 144 6.17 4.05 10.48
CA GLY A 144 6.76 4.86 11.54
C GLY A 144 7.06 4.12 12.85
N ILE A 145 6.59 2.85 12.99
CA ILE A 145 6.87 2.00 14.15
C ILE A 145 7.72 0.79 13.73
N GLY A 146 7.42 0.19 12.59
CA GLY A 146 8.00 -1.06 12.12
C GLY A 146 7.18 -2.27 12.55
N LYS A 147 7.83 -3.42 12.72
CA LYS A 147 7.19 -4.64 13.26
C LYS A 147 6.77 -4.42 14.71
N LEU A 148 5.53 -4.77 15.01
CA LEU A 148 4.96 -4.61 16.34
C LEU A 148 5.37 -5.79 17.25
N GLU A 149 5.73 -5.48 18.49
CA GLU A 149 5.96 -6.46 19.55
C GLU A 149 4.67 -6.77 20.32
N SER A 150 3.75 -5.79 20.34
CA SER A 150 2.40 -5.94 20.90
C SER A 150 1.38 -5.23 20.00
N PRO A 151 0.12 -5.72 19.97
CA PRO A 151 -0.87 -5.17 19.05
C PRO A 151 -1.24 -3.72 19.32
N LEU A 152 -1.58 -2.99 18.24
CA LEU A 152 -2.31 -1.73 18.29
C LEU A 152 -3.81 -2.02 18.20
N HIS A 153 -4.59 -1.32 19.01
CA HIS A 153 -6.04 -1.30 18.91
C HIS A 153 -6.52 0.04 18.35
N MET A 154 -7.35 -0.02 17.32
CA MET A 154 -7.87 1.15 16.62
C MET A 154 -9.39 1.13 16.57
N THR A 155 -10.02 2.30 16.83
CA THR A 155 -11.45 2.52 16.61
C THR A 155 -11.65 3.44 15.42
N ILE A 156 -12.52 3.04 14.50
CA ILE A 156 -12.86 3.78 13.29
C ILE A 156 -14.35 4.04 13.28
N SER A 157 -14.74 5.28 12.99
CA SER A 157 -16.14 5.65 12.81
C SER A 157 -16.31 6.71 11.74
N GLY A 158 -17.30 6.48 10.85
CA GLY A 158 -17.54 7.32 9.69
C GLY A 158 -16.31 7.43 8.79
N GLY A 159 -15.57 6.32 8.60
CA GLY A 159 -14.36 6.25 7.80
C GLY A 159 -13.14 6.94 8.40
N LYS A 160 -13.17 7.38 9.65
CA LYS A 160 -12.11 8.14 10.30
C LYS A 160 -11.54 7.41 11.51
N LEU A 161 -10.22 7.46 11.67
CA LEU A 161 -9.57 7.00 12.89
C LEU A 161 -10.01 7.90 14.05
N ARG A 162 -10.57 7.32 15.12
CA ARG A 162 -11.06 8.03 16.30
C ARG A 162 -10.17 7.82 17.53
N SER A 163 -9.60 6.65 17.65
CA SER A 163 -8.64 6.34 18.71
C SER A 163 -7.64 5.30 18.26
N VAL A 164 -6.48 5.35 18.84
CA VAL A 164 -5.44 4.32 18.75
C VAL A 164 -4.80 4.15 20.11
N THR A 165 -4.61 2.90 20.53
CA THR A 165 -3.92 2.54 21.77
C THR A 165 -2.99 1.36 21.53
N GLY A 166 -1.97 1.22 22.35
CA GLY A 166 -0.98 0.15 22.26
C GLY A 166 0.43 0.67 22.05
N GLU A 167 1.31 -0.17 21.52
CA GLU A 167 2.72 0.10 21.37
C GLU A 167 3.00 1.34 20.52
N LYS A 168 3.69 2.35 21.08
CA LYS A 168 4.09 3.59 20.37
C LYS A 168 2.94 4.28 19.64
N SER A 169 1.71 4.17 20.17
CA SER A 169 0.52 4.77 19.55
C SER A 169 0.62 6.30 19.43
N GLU A 170 1.44 6.97 20.25
CA GLU A 170 1.75 8.39 20.17
C GLU A 170 2.36 8.80 18.80
N ASN A 171 3.03 7.89 18.10
CA ASN A 171 3.56 8.15 16.76
C ASN A 171 2.44 8.35 15.72
N LEU A 172 1.23 7.95 16.04
CA LEU A 172 0.06 8.04 15.16
C LEU A 172 -0.84 9.24 15.46
N ASP A 173 -0.46 10.08 16.43
CA ASP A 173 -1.21 11.29 16.82
C ASP A 173 -1.53 12.21 15.65
N ILE A 174 -0.68 12.25 14.62
CA ILE A 174 -0.91 13.07 13.43
C ILE A 174 -2.17 12.64 12.66
N LEU A 175 -2.52 11.37 12.69
CA LEU A 175 -3.74 10.84 12.06
C LEU A 175 -4.99 11.25 12.84
N LEU A 176 -4.88 11.39 14.17
CA LEU A 176 -5.99 11.82 15.03
C LEU A 176 -6.23 13.32 14.98
N LYS A 177 -5.18 14.12 14.73
CA LYS A 177 -5.24 15.59 14.71
C LYS A 177 -5.90 16.17 13.45
N ASN A 178 -5.95 15.39 12.36
CA ASN A 178 -6.51 15.83 11.08
C ASN A 178 -7.38 14.71 10.49
N GLU A 179 -8.69 14.92 10.43
CA GLU A 179 -9.63 13.93 9.90
C GLU A 179 -9.33 13.51 8.45
N ILE A 180 -8.77 14.41 7.63
CA ILE A 180 -8.39 14.09 6.25
C ILE A 180 -7.24 13.08 6.26
N ASN A 181 -6.25 13.28 7.13
CA ASN A 181 -5.13 12.35 7.29
C ASN A 181 -5.56 11.02 7.94
N GLY A 182 -6.51 11.08 8.87
CA GLY A 182 -7.07 9.91 9.55
C GLY A 182 -8.16 9.17 8.78
N THR A 183 -8.44 9.54 7.53
CA THR A 183 -9.42 8.85 6.69
C THR A 183 -8.88 7.50 6.24
N VAL A 184 -9.65 6.43 6.42
CA VAL A 184 -9.37 5.11 5.83
C VAL A 184 -9.39 5.26 4.31
N CYS A 185 -8.23 5.14 3.70
CA CYS A 185 -8.06 5.40 2.27
C CYS A 185 -7.82 4.15 1.43
N GLU A 186 -7.38 3.07 2.06
CA GLU A 186 -7.06 1.82 1.36
C GLU A 186 -7.37 0.60 2.21
N LEU A 187 -7.92 -0.41 1.57
CA LEU A 187 -7.95 -1.80 2.01
C LEU A 187 -7.10 -2.60 1.04
N GLY A 188 -6.04 -3.22 1.51
CA GLY A 188 -5.18 -4.07 0.70
C GLY A 188 -5.11 -5.50 1.24
N ILE A 189 -4.85 -6.44 0.33
CA ILE A 189 -4.72 -7.87 0.62
C ILE A 189 -3.43 -8.38 -0.02
N GLY A 190 -2.54 -8.94 0.80
CA GLY A 190 -1.30 -9.55 0.35
C GLY A 190 -1.53 -10.85 -0.43
N THR A 191 -0.80 -11.01 -1.53
CA THR A 191 -0.92 -12.14 -2.45
C THR A 191 0.40 -12.81 -2.81
N ASN A 192 1.49 -12.48 -2.11
CA ASN A 192 2.81 -13.03 -2.36
C ASN A 192 3.18 -14.05 -1.27
N GLU A 193 3.17 -15.33 -1.63
CA GLU A 193 3.43 -16.43 -0.69
C GLU A 193 4.86 -16.49 -0.18
N ALA A 194 5.83 -15.86 -0.87
CA ALA A 194 7.21 -15.80 -0.43
C ALA A 194 7.52 -14.58 0.45
N ALA A 195 6.59 -13.60 0.52
CA ALA A 195 6.78 -12.40 1.34
C ALA A 195 6.86 -12.73 2.83
N ILE A 196 7.71 -12.00 3.54
CA ILE A 196 8.00 -12.22 4.96
C ILE A 196 7.68 -10.94 5.74
N LEU A 197 6.94 -11.10 6.83
CA LEU A 197 6.66 -10.00 7.75
C LEU A 197 7.92 -9.65 8.55
N ASN A 198 8.53 -8.53 8.23
CA ASN A 198 9.83 -8.12 8.79
C ASN A 198 9.88 -6.67 9.32
N GLY A 199 8.78 -5.92 9.22
CA GLY A 199 8.69 -4.51 9.63
C GLY A 199 9.05 -3.52 8.51
N ILE A 200 9.33 -4.01 7.31
CA ILE A 200 9.54 -3.18 6.12
C ILE A 200 8.24 -3.17 5.31
N ILE A 201 7.53 -2.07 5.36
CA ILE A 201 6.18 -1.94 4.78
C ILE A 201 6.12 -2.39 3.32
N LEU A 202 7.15 -2.07 2.53
CA LEU A 202 7.24 -2.50 1.13
C LEU A 202 7.00 -4.01 0.94
N GLU A 203 7.45 -4.85 1.86
CA GLU A 203 7.27 -6.30 1.82
C GLU A 203 6.07 -6.75 2.65
N ASP A 204 5.85 -6.15 3.81
CA ASP A 204 4.82 -6.56 4.77
C ASP A 204 3.41 -6.51 4.18
N GLU A 205 3.12 -5.50 3.35
CA GLU A 205 1.85 -5.37 2.62
C GLU A 205 1.60 -6.52 1.62
N LYS A 206 2.65 -7.23 1.20
CA LYS A 206 2.60 -8.25 0.16
C LYS A 206 2.40 -9.66 0.74
N VAL A 207 2.53 -9.83 2.05
CA VAL A 207 2.48 -11.14 2.71
C VAL A 207 1.13 -11.81 2.43
N TYR A 208 1.17 -12.98 1.83
CA TYR A 208 -0.03 -13.76 1.51
C TYR A 208 -0.90 -14.00 2.75
N GLY A 209 -2.20 -13.76 2.59
CA GLY A 209 -3.19 -13.98 3.64
C GLY A 209 -3.24 -12.89 4.71
N THR A 210 -2.48 -11.81 4.55
CA THR A 210 -2.60 -10.61 5.39
C THR A 210 -3.50 -9.56 4.76
N VAL A 211 -4.00 -8.67 5.62
CA VAL A 211 -4.77 -7.48 5.25
C VAL A 211 -4.05 -6.27 5.79
N HIS A 212 -4.01 -5.20 5.02
CA HIS A 212 -3.54 -3.91 5.49
C HIS A 212 -4.57 -2.80 5.26
N ILE A 213 -4.53 -1.80 6.12
CA ILE A 213 -5.36 -0.60 6.05
C ILE A 213 -4.42 0.60 6.01
N ALA A 214 -4.62 1.49 5.03
CA ALA A 214 -3.91 2.76 5.00
C ALA A 214 -4.85 3.93 5.28
N PHE A 215 -4.25 5.01 5.79
CA PHE A 215 -4.92 6.28 6.06
C PHE A 215 -4.34 7.38 5.18
N GLY A 216 -5.17 8.32 4.73
CA GLY A 216 -4.73 9.47 3.96
C GLY A 216 -5.33 9.57 2.56
N THR A 217 -4.51 9.79 1.53
CA THR A 217 -4.99 10.08 0.17
C THR A 217 -5.30 8.82 -0.65
N ASN A 218 -6.41 8.84 -1.43
CA ASN A 218 -6.82 7.75 -2.31
C ASN A 218 -7.23 8.22 -3.72
N THR A 219 -6.94 9.46 -4.07
CA THR A 219 -7.37 10.06 -5.35
C THR A 219 -6.72 9.39 -6.58
N SER A 220 -5.59 8.70 -6.42
CA SER A 220 -4.89 8.02 -7.52
C SER A 220 -5.48 6.67 -7.90
N PHE A 221 -6.39 6.11 -7.08
CA PHE A 221 -6.98 4.78 -7.30
C PHE A 221 -8.48 4.71 -7.02
N GLY A 222 -9.18 5.80 -7.28
CA GLY A 222 -10.65 5.82 -7.35
C GLY A 222 -11.35 6.43 -6.14
N GLY A 223 -10.62 6.94 -5.15
CA GLY A 223 -11.17 7.70 -4.04
C GLY A 223 -11.21 9.21 -4.28
N THR A 224 -11.68 9.94 -3.30
CA THR A 224 -11.84 11.40 -3.33
C THR A 224 -11.08 12.12 -2.22
N ASN A 225 -10.53 11.38 -1.25
CA ASN A 225 -9.78 11.99 -0.14
C ASN A 225 -8.40 12.45 -0.60
N LYS A 226 -8.09 13.71 -0.35
CA LYS A 226 -6.81 14.32 -0.69
C LYS A 226 -6.15 14.82 0.59
N ALA A 227 -5.38 13.96 1.22
CA ALA A 227 -4.55 14.32 2.36
C ALA A 227 -3.25 14.98 1.91
N GLU A 228 -2.68 15.81 2.77
CA GLU A 228 -1.34 16.34 2.58
C GLU A 228 -0.32 15.25 3.00
N CYS A 229 0.55 14.86 2.08
CA CYS A 229 1.68 14.01 2.40
C CYS A 229 2.76 14.85 3.07
N HIS A 230 3.01 14.58 4.34
CA HIS A 230 4.14 15.19 5.08
C HIS A 230 5.23 14.16 5.35
#